data_6e20f9ef2d2ac0d08740b9f8be5b5d71
#
_entry.id   6e20f9ef2d2ac0d08740b9f8be5b5d71
#
_cell.length_a   1.000
_cell.length_b   1.000
_cell.length_c   1.000
_cell.angle_alpha   90.00
_cell.angle_beta   90.00
_cell.angle_gamma   90.00
#
_symmetry.space_group_name_H-M   'P 1'
#
loop_
_entity.id
_entity.type
_entity.pdbx_description
1 polymer ?
#
loop_
_entity_poly.entity_id
_entity_poly.type
_entity_poly.pdbx_seq_one_letter_code
_entity_poly.pdbx_strand_id
1 'polypeptide(L)'
;MKTTPNTIEDAHQSLLQSHGQGAPSGSGSPLQLTNCPWCGHEIKPGRDVKAETFSNGRARVFTFCGDALGACDFSAAKAPGEGLPIVTVDEEIYRRLPDLLIATVDKFAQLPWNGKTQMLFGQVTGECPRHGFRSPCMDDSDSHPASRFGHPAVKSIAHGPLRPPDLIIQDELHLISGPLGN
;
A
#
# COMPACT_ATOMS: atom_id res chain seq x y z
N MET A 1 -13.53 -7.55 -5.27
CA MET A 1 -12.13 -7.14 -5.02
C MET A 1 -11.54 -8.05 -3.96
N LYS A 2 -10.27 -8.44 -4.04
CA LYS A 2 -9.63 -9.21 -2.95
C LYS A 2 -9.33 -8.28 -1.78
N THR A 3 -9.42 -8.80 -0.55
CA THR A 3 -9.01 -8.03 0.65
C THR A 3 -7.53 -7.66 0.55
N THR A 4 -7.18 -6.41 0.87
CA THR A 4 -5.78 -5.95 0.93
C THR A 4 -5.11 -6.44 2.21
N PRO A 5 -3.78 -6.71 2.20
CA PRO A 5 -3.02 -6.97 3.42
C PRO A 5 -2.97 -5.73 4.32
N ASN A 6 -2.96 -5.95 5.63
CA ASN A 6 -2.88 -4.84 6.58
C ASN A 6 -1.46 -4.26 6.65
N THR A 7 -0.45 -5.13 6.61
CA THR A 7 0.96 -4.75 6.73
C THR A 7 1.79 -5.23 5.55
N ILE A 8 2.98 -4.66 5.37
CA ILE A 8 3.93 -5.10 4.35
C ILE A 8 4.41 -6.51 4.64
N GLU A 9 4.54 -6.90 5.91
CA GLU A 9 4.90 -8.27 6.29
C GLU A 9 3.81 -9.26 5.89
N ASP A 10 2.53 -8.95 6.12
CA ASP A 10 1.41 -9.79 5.65
C ASP A 10 1.44 -9.95 4.14
N ALA A 11 1.73 -8.87 3.40
CA ALA A 11 1.89 -8.90 1.95
C ALA A 11 3.03 -9.81 1.52
N HIS A 12 4.18 -9.71 2.17
CA HIS A 12 5.35 -10.55 1.90
C HIS A 12 5.03 -12.03 2.13
N GLN A 13 4.42 -12.36 3.26
CA GLN A 13 4.01 -13.73 3.57
C GLN A 13 3.00 -14.27 2.54
N SER A 14 2.02 -13.45 2.14
CA SER A 14 1.05 -13.81 1.10
C SER A 14 1.73 -14.10 -0.26
N LEU A 15 2.75 -13.34 -0.63
CA LEU A 15 3.50 -13.56 -1.86
C LEU A 15 4.34 -14.85 -1.81
N LEU A 16 4.99 -15.14 -0.69
CA LEU A 16 5.74 -16.39 -0.51
C LEU A 16 4.84 -17.62 -0.64
N GLN A 17 3.64 -17.57 -0.08
CA GLN A 17 2.68 -18.66 -0.16
C GLN A 17 2.08 -18.84 -1.56
N SER A 18 2.02 -17.79 -2.36
CA SER A 18 1.54 -17.86 -3.75
C SER A 18 2.45 -18.69 -4.66
N HIS A 19 3.67 -18.98 -4.24
CA HIS A 19 4.61 -19.88 -4.93
C HIS A 19 4.42 -21.37 -4.59
N GLY A 20 3.66 -21.69 -3.53
CA GLY A 20 3.42 -23.06 -3.09
C GLY A 20 2.04 -23.19 -2.45
N GLN A 21 1.08 -23.68 -3.19
CA GLN A 21 -0.27 -24.13 -2.76
C GLN A 21 -1.00 -23.27 -1.71
N GLY A 22 -2.05 -22.58 -2.17
CA GLY A 22 -3.18 -22.12 -1.35
C GLY A 22 -2.85 -21.06 -0.29
N ALA A 23 -3.18 -19.79 -0.57
CA ALA A 23 -3.17 -18.77 0.48
C ALA A 23 -4.11 -19.19 1.62
N PRO A 24 -3.72 -19.03 2.91
CA PRO A 24 -4.61 -19.28 4.03
C PRO A 24 -5.85 -18.38 3.91
N SER A 25 -7.01 -18.98 4.14
CA SER A 25 -8.30 -18.27 4.17
C SER A 25 -8.22 -17.15 5.20
N GLY A 26 -8.33 -15.89 4.74
CA GLY A 26 -8.38 -14.72 5.63
C GLY A 26 -7.21 -13.74 5.54
N SER A 27 -6.08 -14.08 4.93
CA SER A 27 -5.02 -13.12 4.66
C SER A 27 -5.29 -12.37 3.36
N GLY A 28 -5.20 -11.04 3.39
CA GLY A 28 -5.33 -10.22 2.20
C GLY A 28 -4.22 -10.51 1.17
N SER A 29 -4.47 -10.16 -0.09
CA SER A 29 -3.48 -10.33 -1.17
C SER A 29 -3.05 -8.98 -1.73
N PRO A 30 -1.74 -8.73 -1.91
CA PRO A 30 -1.28 -7.52 -2.58
C PRO A 30 -1.54 -7.57 -4.11
N LEU A 31 -1.88 -8.73 -4.67
CA LEU A 31 -2.25 -8.88 -6.08
C LEU A 31 -3.70 -8.38 -6.29
N GLN A 32 -3.85 -7.09 -6.53
CA GLN A 32 -5.14 -6.45 -6.83
C GLN A 32 -5.40 -6.32 -8.35
N LEU A 33 -4.35 -6.29 -9.16
CA LEU A 33 -4.44 -6.24 -10.61
C LEU A 33 -3.96 -7.56 -11.22
N THR A 34 -4.75 -8.12 -12.12
CA THR A 34 -4.37 -9.31 -12.89
C THR A 34 -3.67 -8.96 -14.21
N ASN A 35 -3.88 -7.74 -14.69
CA ASN A 35 -3.29 -7.25 -15.94
C ASN A 35 -2.81 -5.81 -15.76
N CYS A 36 -1.77 -5.45 -16.47
CA CYS A 36 -1.28 -4.08 -16.53
C CYS A 36 -2.35 -3.17 -17.18
N PRO A 37 -2.82 -2.10 -16.49
CA PRO A 37 -3.83 -1.21 -17.03
C PRO A 37 -3.32 -0.36 -18.21
N TRP A 38 -2.01 -0.30 -18.42
CA TRP A 38 -1.38 0.46 -19.48
C TRP A 38 -1.25 -0.34 -20.79
N CYS A 39 -0.77 -1.58 -20.72
CA CYS A 39 -0.45 -2.36 -21.92
C CYS A 39 -1.14 -3.73 -21.98
N GLY A 40 -1.91 -4.13 -20.95
CA GLY A 40 -2.68 -5.36 -20.93
C GLY A 40 -1.92 -6.63 -20.55
N HIS A 41 -0.58 -6.61 -20.41
CA HIS A 41 0.18 -7.80 -20.03
C HIS A 41 -0.21 -8.32 -18.65
N GLU A 42 -0.25 -9.66 -18.53
CA GLU A 42 -0.59 -10.35 -17.29
C GLU A 42 0.43 -10.06 -16.17
N ILE A 43 -0.08 -9.77 -14.96
CA ILE A 43 0.70 -9.56 -13.74
C ILE A 43 0.65 -10.82 -12.89
N LYS A 44 1.80 -11.39 -12.55
CA LYS A 44 1.92 -12.62 -11.75
C LYS A 44 2.45 -12.34 -10.35
N PRO A 45 1.83 -12.95 -9.31
CA PRO A 45 2.34 -12.83 -7.94
C PRO A 45 3.77 -13.38 -7.84
N GLY A 46 4.59 -12.74 -6.99
CA GLY A 46 5.97 -13.14 -6.75
C GLY A 46 6.96 -12.79 -7.88
N ARG A 47 6.53 -12.80 -9.14
CA ARG A 47 7.34 -12.31 -10.26
C ARG A 47 7.24 -10.78 -10.41
N ASP A 48 6.01 -10.29 -10.51
CA ASP A 48 5.71 -8.89 -10.86
C ASP A 48 5.20 -8.09 -9.65
N VAL A 49 4.71 -8.75 -8.60
CA VAL A 49 4.37 -8.15 -7.32
C VAL A 49 5.40 -8.58 -6.29
N LYS A 50 6.11 -7.61 -5.70
CA LYS A 50 7.25 -7.85 -4.80
C LYS A 50 7.18 -6.96 -3.58
N ALA A 51 7.51 -7.51 -2.42
CA ALA A 51 7.80 -6.74 -1.21
C ALA A 51 9.33 -6.54 -1.12
N GLU A 52 9.77 -5.30 -1.08
CA GLU A 52 11.19 -4.94 -1.06
C GLU A 52 11.50 -4.02 0.12
N THR A 53 12.69 -4.21 0.71
CA THR A 53 13.21 -3.34 1.77
C THR A 53 14.45 -2.62 1.24
N PHE A 54 14.42 -1.29 1.28
CA PHE A 54 15.52 -0.44 0.84
C PHE A 54 16.62 -0.32 1.90
N SER A 55 17.78 0.18 1.48
CA SER A 55 18.93 0.38 2.34
C SER A 55 18.70 1.28 3.55
N ASN A 56 17.72 2.22 3.47
CA ASN A 56 17.32 3.06 4.59
C ASN A 56 16.34 2.37 5.55
N GLY A 57 15.96 1.11 5.28
CA GLY A 57 15.00 0.34 6.06
C GLY A 57 13.54 0.60 5.69
N ARG A 58 13.26 1.37 4.63
CA ARG A 58 11.91 1.54 4.10
C ARG A 58 11.50 0.25 3.40
N ALA A 59 10.35 -0.29 3.78
CA ALA A 59 9.74 -1.43 3.10
C ALA A 59 8.58 -0.94 2.21
N ARG A 60 8.39 -1.59 1.06
CA ARG A 60 7.31 -1.29 0.11
C ARG A 60 6.87 -2.52 -0.65
N VAL A 61 5.63 -2.51 -1.10
CA VAL A 61 5.12 -3.47 -2.08
C VAL A 61 5.02 -2.81 -3.44
N PHE A 62 5.71 -3.38 -4.42
CA PHE A 62 5.68 -2.94 -5.80
C PHE A 62 4.87 -3.87 -6.66
N THR A 63 4.13 -3.29 -7.62
CA THR A 63 3.51 -4.02 -8.72
C THR A 63 4.11 -3.53 -10.02
N PHE A 64 4.76 -4.42 -10.75
CA PHE A 64 5.33 -4.14 -12.06
C PHE A 64 4.44 -4.70 -13.17
N CYS A 65 4.59 -4.15 -14.37
CA CYS A 65 4.01 -4.77 -15.56
C CYS A 65 4.71 -6.11 -15.85
N GLY A 66 3.92 -7.14 -16.17
CA GLY A 66 4.43 -8.46 -16.49
C GLY A 66 4.96 -8.62 -17.94
N ASP A 67 5.25 -7.51 -18.63
CA ASP A 67 5.86 -7.51 -19.96
C ASP A 67 7.27 -8.11 -19.89
N ALA A 68 7.42 -9.32 -20.45
CA ALA A 68 8.69 -10.05 -20.45
C ALA A 68 9.79 -9.36 -21.27
N LEU A 69 9.44 -8.53 -22.23
CA LEU A 69 10.39 -7.77 -23.06
C LEU A 69 10.85 -6.46 -22.38
N GLY A 70 10.18 -6.07 -21.29
CA GLY A 70 10.51 -4.83 -20.57
C GLY A 70 10.22 -3.57 -21.37
N ALA A 71 9.39 -3.64 -22.40
CA ALA A 71 9.06 -2.49 -23.25
C ALA A 71 8.06 -1.52 -22.61
N CYS A 72 7.20 -2.04 -21.72
CA CYS A 72 6.23 -1.23 -20.98
C CYS A 72 6.92 -0.26 -20.01
N ASP A 73 6.43 0.97 -19.92
CA ASP A 73 6.99 2.00 -19.04
C ASP A 73 6.92 1.65 -17.55
N PHE A 74 6.00 0.77 -17.17
CA PHE A 74 5.83 0.26 -15.80
C PHE A 74 6.47 -1.12 -15.57
N SER A 75 7.35 -1.55 -16.46
CA SER A 75 8.13 -2.77 -16.26
C SER A 75 9.21 -2.57 -15.21
N ALA A 76 9.66 -3.66 -14.56
CA ALA A 76 10.78 -3.60 -13.62
C ALA A 76 12.09 -3.09 -14.24
N ALA A 77 12.24 -3.18 -15.56
CA ALA A 77 13.40 -2.67 -16.29
C ALA A 77 13.37 -1.14 -16.43
N LYS A 78 12.18 -0.55 -16.69
CA LYS A 78 12.05 0.89 -16.92
C LYS A 78 11.71 1.69 -15.66
N ALA A 79 10.96 1.10 -14.73
CA ALA A 79 10.55 1.76 -13.49
C ALA A 79 10.94 0.91 -12.24
N PRO A 80 12.23 0.60 -12.02
CA PRO A 80 12.66 -0.34 -10.98
C PRO A 80 12.35 0.13 -9.55
N GLY A 81 12.21 1.44 -9.32
CA GLY A 81 11.94 2.02 -8.00
C GLY A 81 10.47 2.42 -7.77
N GLU A 82 9.58 2.20 -8.74
CA GLU A 82 8.21 2.69 -8.69
C GLU A 82 7.17 1.67 -9.16
N GLY A 83 7.39 1.02 -10.29
CA GLY A 83 6.43 0.14 -10.95
C GLY A 83 5.15 0.89 -11.37
N LEU A 84 4.03 0.22 -11.32
CA LEU A 84 2.70 0.84 -11.44
C LEU A 84 2.44 1.75 -10.24
N PRO A 85 1.85 2.94 -10.43
CA PRO A 85 1.58 3.89 -9.35
C PRO A 85 0.36 3.46 -8.52
N ILE A 86 0.42 2.27 -7.94
CA ILE A 86 -0.64 1.71 -7.10
C ILE A 86 -0.09 1.33 -5.73
N VAL A 87 -0.94 1.44 -4.71
CA VAL A 87 -0.65 1.03 -3.34
C VAL A 87 -1.71 0.02 -2.92
N THR A 88 -1.28 -1.16 -2.51
CA THR A 88 -2.16 -2.32 -2.25
C THR A 88 -2.04 -2.87 -0.84
N VAL A 89 -1.41 -2.13 0.07
CA VAL A 89 -1.24 -2.49 1.47
C VAL A 89 -1.79 -1.37 2.34
N ASP A 90 -2.64 -1.68 3.31
CA ASP A 90 -3.30 -0.66 4.16
C ASP A 90 -2.27 0.25 4.86
N GLU A 91 -1.20 -0.31 5.40
CA GLU A 91 -0.13 0.45 6.04
C GLU A 91 0.49 1.48 5.09
N GLU A 92 0.74 1.11 3.83
CA GLU A 92 1.30 2.04 2.84
C GLU A 92 0.28 3.10 2.40
N ILE A 93 -1.01 2.74 2.28
CA ILE A 93 -2.08 3.69 1.89
C ILE A 93 -2.12 4.86 2.87
N TYR A 94 -2.11 4.60 4.18
CA TYR A 94 -2.10 5.66 5.19
C TYR A 94 -0.80 6.50 5.16
N ARG A 95 0.33 5.91 4.80
CA ARG A 95 1.64 6.59 4.86
C ARG A 95 2.06 7.25 3.56
N ARG A 96 1.33 7.05 2.47
CA ARG A 96 1.67 7.58 1.16
C ARG A 96 0.62 8.52 0.56
N LEU A 97 -0.57 8.54 1.11
CA LEU A 97 -1.68 9.42 0.70
C LEU A 97 -1.92 9.39 -0.82
N PRO A 98 -2.61 8.37 -1.34
CA PRO A 98 -2.90 8.27 -2.77
C PRO A 98 -3.89 9.37 -3.22
N ASP A 99 -3.73 9.86 -4.45
CA ASP A 99 -4.65 10.82 -5.07
C ASP A 99 -6.01 10.18 -5.40
N LEU A 100 -6.01 8.88 -5.71
CA LEU A 100 -7.22 8.08 -5.93
C LEU A 100 -7.30 6.97 -4.88
N LEU A 101 -8.38 6.95 -4.10
CA LEU A 101 -8.66 5.91 -3.11
C LEU A 101 -9.90 5.10 -3.54
N ILE A 102 -9.75 3.79 -3.66
CA ILE A 102 -10.86 2.86 -3.93
C ILE A 102 -10.94 1.90 -2.76
N ALA A 103 -12.08 1.84 -2.09
CA ALA A 103 -12.29 0.92 -0.98
C ALA A 103 -13.74 0.46 -0.87
N THR A 104 -13.96 -0.71 -0.27
CA THR A 104 -15.30 -1.23 0.03
C THR A 104 -15.93 -0.45 1.17
N VAL A 105 -17.26 -0.52 1.28
CA VAL A 105 -18.02 0.11 2.35
C VAL A 105 -17.53 -0.28 3.75
N ASP A 106 -17.10 -1.52 3.94
CA ASP A 106 -16.60 -2.00 5.23
C ASP A 106 -15.34 -1.24 5.69
N LYS A 107 -14.45 -0.91 4.76
CA LYS A 107 -13.26 -0.08 5.06
C LYS A 107 -13.69 1.32 5.49
N PHE A 108 -14.65 1.94 4.80
CA PHE A 108 -15.18 3.25 5.18
C PHE A 108 -15.87 3.22 6.54
N ALA A 109 -16.63 2.16 6.86
CA ALA A 109 -17.28 2.00 8.14
C ALA A 109 -16.27 1.93 9.32
N GLN A 110 -15.05 1.46 9.07
CA GLN A 110 -13.98 1.40 10.07
C GLN A 110 -13.23 2.73 10.26
N LEU A 111 -13.32 3.67 9.31
CA LEU A 111 -12.58 4.93 9.35
C LEU A 111 -12.78 5.75 10.64
N PRO A 112 -14.00 5.89 11.19
CA PRO A 112 -14.20 6.67 12.42
C PRO A 112 -13.48 6.10 13.65
N TRP A 113 -13.20 4.80 13.66
CA TRP A 113 -12.53 4.10 14.76
C TRP A 113 -11.01 4.05 14.61
N ASN A 114 -10.49 4.48 13.47
CA ASN A 114 -9.07 4.43 13.17
C ASN A 114 -8.48 5.85 13.13
N GLY A 115 -7.71 6.21 14.16
CA GLY A 115 -7.07 7.52 14.24
C GLY A 115 -6.14 7.86 13.06
N LYS A 116 -5.65 6.85 12.32
CA LYS A 116 -4.83 7.05 11.11
C LYS A 116 -5.63 7.64 9.95
N THR A 117 -6.96 7.56 10.00
CA THR A 117 -7.85 8.06 8.94
C THR A 117 -7.61 9.53 8.60
N GLN A 118 -7.27 10.37 9.59
CA GLN A 118 -6.94 11.76 9.33
C GLN A 118 -5.82 11.94 8.31
N MET A 119 -4.90 10.96 8.23
CA MET A 119 -3.81 10.98 7.25
C MET A 119 -4.32 10.86 5.83
N LEU A 120 -5.38 10.06 5.58
CA LEU A 120 -6.01 9.98 4.26
C LEU A 120 -6.55 11.34 3.79
N PHE A 121 -6.88 12.22 4.72
CA PHE A 121 -7.31 13.59 4.43
C PHE A 121 -6.17 14.61 4.54
N GLY A 122 -4.92 14.15 4.44
CA GLY A 122 -3.74 15.01 4.40
C GLY A 122 -3.31 15.58 5.75
N GLN A 123 -3.93 15.20 6.86
CA GLN A 123 -3.56 15.68 8.19
C GLN A 123 -2.30 14.96 8.69
N VAL A 124 -1.15 15.42 8.21
CA VAL A 124 0.17 14.91 8.59
C VAL A 124 0.97 15.98 9.31
N THR A 125 1.90 15.57 10.17
CA THR A 125 2.78 16.47 10.96
C THR A 125 4.26 16.24 10.67
N GLY A 126 4.59 15.19 9.95
CA GLY A 126 5.97 14.88 9.60
C GLY A 126 6.07 13.75 8.58
N GLU A 127 7.28 13.55 8.10
CA GLU A 127 7.66 12.44 7.25
C GLU A 127 8.87 11.73 7.83
N CYS A 128 8.76 10.42 8.00
CA CYS A 128 9.87 9.56 8.35
C CYS A 128 10.47 8.97 7.06
N PRO A 129 11.78 9.12 6.81
CA PRO A 129 12.41 8.57 5.62
C PRO A 129 12.28 7.03 5.52
N ARG A 130 12.06 6.35 6.66
CA ARG A 130 11.89 4.89 6.70
C ARG A 130 10.44 4.46 6.54
N HIS A 131 9.49 5.16 7.18
CA HIS A 131 8.09 4.73 7.24
C HIS A 131 7.15 5.53 6.32
N GLY A 132 7.50 6.75 5.93
CA GLY A 132 6.64 7.67 5.18
C GLY A 132 5.95 8.69 6.08
N PHE A 133 4.83 9.25 5.64
CA PHE A 133 4.11 10.29 6.39
C PHE A 133 3.61 9.78 7.75
N ARG A 134 3.49 10.70 8.69
CA ARG A 134 3.05 10.42 10.06
C ARG A 134 2.12 11.53 10.58
N SER A 135 1.31 11.17 11.56
CA SER A 135 0.44 12.08 12.31
C SER A 135 0.60 11.84 13.81
N PRO A 136 0.10 12.73 14.68
CA PRO A 136 0.14 12.54 16.14
C PRO A 136 -0.55 11.25 16.63
N CYS A 137 -1.47 10.68 15.83
CA CYS A 137 -2.16 9.43 16.14
C CYS A 137 -1.36 8.16 15.75
N MET A 138 -0.16 8.34 15.20
CA MET A 138 0.75 7.23 14.91
C MET A 138 1.73 7.11 16.09
N ASP A 139 1.80 5.94 16.67
CA ASP A 139 2.77 5.62 17.72
C ASP A 139 4.15 5.36 17.11
N ASP A 140 4.70 6.37 16.46
CA ASP A 140 6.00 6.34 15.82
C ASP A 140 7.01 7.21 16.58
N SER A 141 8.20 6.68 16.78
CA SER A 141 9.32 7.47 17.28
C SER A 141 9.74 8.55 16.29
N ASP A 142 10.12 9.72 16.79
CA ASP A 142 10.68 10.81 15.98
C ASP A 142 12.04 10.47 15.36
N SER A 143 12.72 9.48 15.91
CA SER A 143 14.02 9.03 15.45
C SER A 143 14.16 7.52 15.54
N HIS A 144 14.82 6.94 14.55
CA HIS A 144 15.15 5.54 14.56
C HIS A 144 16.67 5.37 14.56
N PRO A 145 17.24 4.62 15.52
CA PRO A 145 18.66 4.33 15.53
C PRO A 145 19.06 3.47 14.34
N ALA A 146 20.34 3.38 14.08
CA ALA A 146 20.88 2.42 13.13
C ALA A 146 20.45 1.00 13.56
N SER A 147 19.97 0.21 12.60
CA SER A 147 19.53 -1.15 12.89
C SER A 147 20.69 -2.16 12.82
N ARG A 148 20.54 -3.29 13.52
CA ARG A 148 21.44 -4.42 13.39
C ARG A 148 21.52 -5.03 11.97
N PHE A 149 20.57 -4.66 11.11
CA PHE A 149 20.53 -5.09 9.71
C PHE A 149 21.21 -4.09 8.75
N GLY A 150 21.96 -3.13 9.27
CA GLY A 150 22.75 -2.18 8.48
C GLY A 150 21.97 -0.95 8.00
N HIS A 151 20.71 -0.76 8.40
CA HIS A 151 19.97 0.45 8.02
C HIS A 151 20.50 1.66 8.82
N PRO A 152 20.74 2.81 8.18
CA PRO A 152 21.26 3.99 8.84
C PRO A 152 20.25 4.57 9.85
N ALA A 153 20.75 5.32 10.83
CA ALA A 153 19.89 6.12 11.69
C ALA A 153 19.15 7.17 10.86
N VAL A 154 17.85 7.35 11.13
CA VAL A 154 17.01 8.35 10.45
C VAL A 154 16.21 9.14 11.48
N LYS A 155 15.94 10.40 11.15
CA LYS A 155 15.09 11.30 11.94
C LYS A 155 13.93 11.78 11.08
N SER A 156 12.75 11.83 11.67
CA SER A 156 11.57 12.40 11.00
C SER A 156 11.76 13.90 10.78
N ILE A 157 11.28 14.35 9.64
CA ILE A 157 11.31 15.75 9.22
C ILE A 157 9.88 16.30 9.42
N ALA A 158 9.76 17.49 10.00
CA ALA A 158 8.47 18.17 10.12
C ALA A 158 7.87 18.42 8.74
N HIS A 159 6.61 18.11 8.57
CA HIS A 159 5.87 18.31 7.33
C HIS A 159 4.51 18.93 7.65
N GLY A 160 4.06 19.87 6.83
CA GLY A 160 2.73 20.47 6.93
C GLY A 160 1.64 19.55 6.35
N PRO A 161 0.37 19.97 6.48
CA PRO A 161 -0.73 19.23 5.88
C PRO A 161 -0.53 19.04 4.37
N LEU A 162 -0.96 17.89 3.87
CA LEU A 162 -0.97 17.54 2.46
C LEU A 162 -2.36 17.72 1.87
N ARG A 163 -2.44 17.67 0.55
CA ARG A 163 -3.71 17.66 -0.16
C ARG A 163 -4.41 16.30 0.08
N PRO A 164 -5.72 16.29 0.37
CA PRO A 164 -6.48 15.04 0.43
C PRO A 164 -6.59 14.38 -0.95
N PRO A 165 -7.04 13.12 -1.06
CA PRO A 165 -7.29 12.47 -2.33
C PRO A 165 -8.19 13.30 -3.24
N ASP A 166 -7.89 13.35 -4.53
CA ASP A 166 -8.71 14.04 -5.53
C ASP A 166 -10.02 13.28 -5.80
N LEU A 167 -9.99 11.94 -5.64
CA LEU A 167 -11.14 11.09 -5.88
C LEU A 167 -11.18 9.91 -4.89
N ILE A 168 -12.34 9.72 -4.27
CA ILE A 168 -12.63 8.56 -3.44
C ILE A 168 -13.78 7.79 -4.08
N ILE A 169 -13.57 6.52 -4.38
CA ILE A 169 -14.57 5.60 -4.91
C ILE A 169 -14.93 4.59 -3.84
N GLN A 170 -16.17 4.63 -3.39
CA GLN A 170 -16.74 3.65 -2.47
C GLN A 170 -17.40 2.52 -3.26
N ASP A 171 -16.85 1.32 -3.16
CA ASP A 171 -17.40 0.11 -3.75
C ASP A 171 -18.37 -0.59 -2.80
N GLU A 172 -19.22 -1.47 -3.34
CA GLU A 172 -20.21 -2.27 -2.60
C GLU A 172 -21.23 -1.45 -1.78
N LEU A 173 -21.56 -0.24 -2.22
CA LEU A 173 -22.52 0.63 -1.52
C LEU A 173 -23.91 -0.03 -1.32
N HIS A 174 -24.25 -1.02 -2.15
CA HIS A 174 -25.48 -1.79 -2.03
C HIS A 174 -25.61 -2.53 -0.68
N LEU A 175 -24.51 -2.80 0.02
CA LEU A 175 -24.54 -3.45 1.33
C LEU A 175 -25.16 -2.58 2.43
N ILE A 176 -25.18 -1.25 2.26
CA ILE A 176 -25.79 -0.31 3.21
C ILE A 176 -27.10 0.29 2.70
N SER A 177 -27.45 0.09 1.44
CA SER A 177 -28.66 0.65 0.82
C SER A 177 -29.75 -0.39 0.52
N GLY A 178 -29.56 -1.64 0.94
CA GLY A 178 -30.52 -2.72 0.74
C GLY A 178 -31.62 -2.80 1.81
N PRO A 179 -32.61 -3.70 1.64
CA PRO A 179 -33.72 -3.88 2.59
C PRO A 179 -33.29 -4.26 4.03
N LEU A 180 -32.04 -4.68 4.20
CA LEU A 180 -31.43 -5.02 5.50
C LEU A 180 -30.54 -3.88 6.05
N GLY A 181 -30.42 -2.77 5.34
CA GLY A 181 -29.58 -1.62 5.71
C GLY A 181 -30.37 -0.40 6.21
N ASN A 182 -31.63 -0.57 6.59
CA ASN A 182 -32.47 0.44 7.24
C ASN A 182 -32.52 0.19 8.74
#